data_d7783cd6acded11d4a526186b6a71596
#
_entry.id   d7783cd6acded11d4a526186b6a71596
#
_cell.length_a   1.000
_cell.length_b   1.000
_cell.length_c   1.000
_cell.angle_alpha   90.00
_cell.angle_beta   90.00
_cell.angle_gamma   90.00
#
_symmetry.space_group_name_H-M   'P 1'
#
loop_
_entity.id
_entity.type
_entity.pdbx_description
1 polymer ?
#
loop_
_entity_poly.entity_id
_entity_poly.type
_entity_poly.pdbx_seq_one_letter_code
_entity_poly.pdbx_strand_id
1 'polypeptide(L)'
;MTSNSIIYALVGFGEKPLAQYSEFKGTFQKTCQNYLHTIESNSSGGIKLDDYFIFYINENGITYLIMTDIKYSKGSALACLESIKTEFLSSFPDKNFDEVEEFGLEKEFKPKLKMKYEYYNENKEVINESTQKLIDEIFKMKDDMLNASELLNDRGDKMNNVNNKADNLVENSYKYKKAATKVKKTTKNRKIYYGIGIGVAVLVVIYIIIVMACGSFTFQCD
;
A
#
# COMPACT_ATOMS: atom_id res chain seq x y z
N MET A 1 -11.89 -10.35 -7.91
CA MET A 1 -12.24 -9.24 -6.99
C MET A 1 -10.99 -8.41 -6.75
N THR A 2 -10.90 -7.28 -7.40
CA THR A 2 -9.85 -6.28 -7.23
C THR A 2 -9.93 -5.73 -5.80
N SER A 3 -8.80 -5.60 -5.11
CA SER A 3 -8.82 -5.33 -3.67
C SER A 3 -8.72 -3.85 -3.34
N ASN A 4 -9.06 -2.95 -4.24
CA ASN A 4 -9.13 -1.52 -3.90
C ASN A 4 -8.01 -1.10 -2.91
N SER A 5 -6.76 -1.14 -3.34
CA SER A 5 -5.60 -0.90 -2.47
C SER A 5 -4.44 -0.23 -3.21
N ILE A 6 -3.55 0.39 -2.43
CA ILE A 6 -2.22 0.77 -2.90
C ILE A 6 -1.41 -0.52 -3.04
N ILE A 7 -0.74 -0.67 -4.16
CA ILE A 7 0.04 -1.87 -4.53
C ILE A 7 1.53 -1.61 -4.33
N TYR A 8 1.97 -0.40 -4.63
CA TYR A 8 3.38 -0.03 -4.61
C TYR A 8 3.54 1.45 -4.27
N ALA A 9 4.60 1.79 -3.58
CA ALA A 9 5.00 3.16 -3.29
C ALA A 9 6.51 3.34 -3.54
N LEU A 10 6.88 4.49 -4.11
CA LEU A 10 8.23 4.82 -4.53
C LEU A 10 8.52 6.30 -4.25
N VAL A 11 9.73 6.59 -3.82
CA VAL A 11 10.31 7.94 -3.86
C VAL A 11 11.57 7.88 -4.70
N GLY A 12 11.68 8.78 -5.69
CA GLY A 12 12.82 8.89 -6.58
C GLY A 12 13.35 10.33 -6.67
N PHE A 13 14.55 10.49 -7.19
CA PHE A 13 15.15 11.78 -7.54
C PHE A 13 15.67 11.72 -8.97
N GLY A 14 15.13 12.57 -9.83
CA GLY A 14 15.30 12.43 -11.27
C GLY A 14 14.83 11.03 -11.69
N GLU A 15 15.71 10.28 -12.33
CA GLU A 15 15.44 8.91 -12.78
C GLU A 15 15.81 7.83 -11.75
N LYS A 16 16.50 8.24 -10.66
CA LYS A 16 16.97 7.30 -9.62
C LYS A 16 15.90 6.99 -8.58
N PRO A 17 15.51 5.73 -8.37
CA PRO A 17 14.72 5.33 -7.22
C PRO A 17 15.56 5.44 -5.94
N LEU A 18 15.04 6.13 -4.92
CA LEU A 18 15.71 6.33 -3.63
C LEU A 18 15.22 5.34 -2.57
N ALA A 19 13.92 5.12 -2.51
CA ALA A 19 13.29 4.17 -1.59
C ALA A 19 11.97 3.67 -2.16
N GLN A 20 11.63 2.42 -1.84
CA GLN A 20 10.40 1.79 -2.31
C GLN A 20 9.80 0.86 -1.26
N TYR A 21 8.48 0.63 -1.38
CA TYR A 21 7.79 -0.36 -0.59
C TYR A 21 6.63 -1.00 -1.35
N SER A 22 6.51 -2.30 -1.22
CA SER A 22 5.34 -3.06 -1.61
C SER A 22 5.24 -4.31 -0.74
N GLU A 23 4.04 -4.70 -0.47
CA GLU A 23 3.77 -6.04 0.09
C GLU A 23 3.71 -7.11 -0.99
N PHE A 24 3.59 -6.73 -2.26
CA PHE A 24 3.48 -7.64 -3.40
C PHE A 24 4.84 -7.81 -4.07
N LYS A 25 5.02 -8.95 -4.71
CA LYS A 25 6.17 -9.20 -5.59
C LYS A 25 5.66 -9.28 -7.02
N GLY A 26 6.28 -8.55 -7.94
CA GLY A 26 5.86 -8.55 -9.33
C GLY A 26 6.64 -7.56 -10.19
N THR A 27 6.32 -7.50 -11.48
CA THR A 27 6.96 -6.62 -12.46
C THR A 27 6.52 -5.16 -12.34
N PHE A 28 5.45 -4.88 -11.59
CA PHE A 28 4.93 -3.52 -11.35
C PHE A 28 5.99 -2.59 -10.74
N GLN A 29 6.93 -3.11 -9.95
CA GLN A 29 8.06 -2.33 -9.42
C GLN A 29 8.87 -1.74 -10.56
N LYS A 30 9.29 -2.58 -11.51
CA LYS A 30 10.05 -2.16 -12.68
C LYS A 30 9.24 -1.22 -13.58
N THR A 31 7.94 -1.49 -13.73
CA THR A 31 7.03 -0.62 -14.47
C THR A 31 7.00 0.78 -13.85
N CYS A 32 6.79 0.90 -12.55
CA CYS A 32 6.76 2.20 -11.86
C CYS A 32 8.11 2.92 -11.92
N GLN A 33 9.23 2.21 -11.78
CA GLN A 33 10.57 2.78 -11.92
C GLN A 33 10.80 3.35 -13.32
N ASN A 34 10.33 2.66 -14.37
CA ASN A 34 10.45 3.13 -15.74
C ASN A 34 9.66 4.44 -15.98
N TYR A 35 8.56 4.67 -15.24
CA TYR A 35 7.81 5.94 -15.35
C TYR A 35 8.55 7.14 -14.75
N LEU A 36 9.56 6.95 -13.88
CA LEU A 36 10.38 8.07 -13.40
C LEU A 36 11.02 8.87 -14.56
N HIS A 37 11.39 8.19 -15.63
CA HIS A 37 11.98 8.84 -16.83
C HIS A 37 10.98 9.67 -17.64
N THR A 38 9.69 9.49 -17.43
CA THR A 38 8.63 10.16 -18.19
C THR A 38 7.96 11.30 -17.43
N ILE A 39 8.17 11.38 -16.13
CA ILE A 39 7.57 12.39 -15.26
C ILE A 39 8.35 13.70 -15.40
N GLU A 40 7.64 14.75 -15.77
CA GLU A 40 8.20 16.10 -15.87
C GLU A 40 8.45 16.70 -14.48
N SER A 41 9.48 17.56 -14.39
CA SER A 41 9.78 18.28 -13.14
C SER A 41 8.64 19.22 -12.77
N ASN A 42 8.38 19.34 -11.47
CA ASN A 42 7.32 20.19 -10.90
C ASN A 42 5.94 19.92 -11.51
N SER A 43 5.61 18.65 -11.64
CA SER A 43 4.34 18.18 -12.18
C SER A 43 3.65 17.22 -11.21
N SER A 44 2.34 17.10 -11.35
CA SER A 44 1.56 16.09 -10.64
C SER A 44 0.50 15.53 -11.57
N GLY A 45 0.14 14.27 -11.36
CA GLY A 45 -0.84 13.66 -12.26
C GLY A 45 -1.11 12.19 -11.97
N GLY A 46 -1.81 11.59 -12.93
CA GLY A 46 -2.16 10.17 -12.90
C GLY A 46 -1.97 9.53 -14.27
N ILE A 47 -1.44 8.32 -14.28
CA ILE A 47 -1.25 7.49 -15.46
C ILE A 47 -2.16 6.28 -15.33
N LYS A 48 -3.04 6.08 -16.29
CA LYS A 48 -3.94 4.93 -16.31
C LYS A 48 -3.25 3.75 -16.99
N LEU A 49 -3.20 2.65 -16.27
CA LEU A 49 -2.78 1.33 -16.76
C LEU A 49 -3.99 0.40 -16.61
N ASP A 50 -4.33 -0.43 -17.54
CA ASP A 50 -5.49 -1.31 -17.57
C ASP A 50 -6.32 -1.36 -16.26
N ASP A 51 -5.94 -2.22 -15.32
CA ASP A 51 -6.59 -2.39 -14.01
C ASP A 51 -5.98 -1.54 -12.88
N TYR A 52 -5.02 -0.66 -13.18
CA TYR A 52 -4.25 0.10 -12.20
C TYR A 52 -4.18 1.58 -12.52
N PHE A 53 -3.86 2.37 -11.50
CA PHE A 53 -3.48 3.76 -11.62
C PHE A 53 -2.11 4.00 -10.98
N ILE A 54 -1.26 4.79 -11.66
CA ILE A 54 -0.08 5.40 -11.05
C ILE A 54 -0.43 6.86 -10.77
N PHE A 55 -0.35 7.27 -9.51
CA PHE A 55 -0.42 8.67 -9.10
C PHE A 55 0.97 9.15 -8.74
N TYR A 56 1.28 10.38 -9.10
CA TYR A 56 2.59 10.97 -8.80
C TYR A 56 2.52 12.46 -8.50
N ILE A 57 3.48 12.92 -7.71
CA ILE A 57 3.83 14.32 -7.47
C ILE A 57 5.33 14.44 -7.66
N ASN A 58 5.78 15.35 -8.52
CA ASN A 58 7.17 15.71 -8.65
C ASN A 58 7.36 17.17 -8.23
N GLU A 59 8.23 17.41 -7.26
CA GLU A 59 8.64 18.72 -6.81
C GLU A 59 10.15 18.77 -6.61
N ASN A 60 10.80 19.77 -7.16
CA ASN A 60 12.24 19.98 -7.05
C ASN A 60 13.07 18.75 -7.45
N GLY A 61 12.63 18.02 -8.48
CA GLY A 61 13.27 16.80 -8.96
C GLY A 61 12.98 15.54 -8.13
N ILE A 62 12.28 15.67 -7.00
CA ILE A 62 11.87 14.52 -6.18
C ILE A 62 10.50 14.06 -6.64
N THR A 63 10.40 12.78 -7.03
CA THR A 63 9.15 12.14 -7.44
C THR A 63 8.62 11.25 -6.34
N TYR A 64 7.41 11.51 -5.90
CA TYR A 64 6.62 10.65 -5.04
C TYR A 64 5.61 9.93 -5.91
N LEU A 65 5.59 8.60 -5.89
CA LEU A 65 4.76 7.80 -6.78
C LEU A 65 4.12 6.66 -6.03
N ILE A 66 2.82 6.44 -6.26
CA ILE A 66 2.12 5.24 -5.83
C ILE A 66 1.39 4.59 -7.00
N MET A 67 1.33 3.26 -7.00
CA MET A 67 0.48 2.48 -7.88
C MET A 67 -0.68 1.92 -7.07
N THR A 68 -1.89 2.06 -7.60
CA THR A 68 -3.12 1.61 -6.94
C THR A 68 -3.93 0.72 -7.87
N ASP A 69 -4.87 -0.04 -7.31
CA ASP A 69 -5.97 -0.62 -8.07
C ASP A 69 -6.83 0.50 -8.69
N ILE A 70 -7.40 0.26 -9.87
CA ILE A 70 -8.23 1.25 -10.59
C ILE A 70 -9.44 1.74 -9.78
N LYS A 71 -9.91 0.96 -8.83
CA LYS A 71 -11.05 1.30 -7.95
C LYS A 71 -10.64 2.06 -6.69
N TYR A 72 -9.34 2.27 -6.46
CA TYR A 72 -8.87 2.98 -5.29
C TYR A 72 -9.27 4.47 -5.37
N SER A 73 -9.67 5.05 -4.24
CA SER A 73 -10.05 6.46 -4.16
C SER A 73 -8.90 7.37 -4.60
N LYS A 74 -9.15 8.20 -5.61
CA LYS A 74 -8.17 9.17 -6.10
C LYS A 74 -7.78 10.15 -5.00
N GLY A 75 -8.75 10.59 -4.19
CA GLY A 75 -8.50 11.49 -3.06
C GLY A 75 -7.59 10.85 -2.02
N SER A 76 -7.84 9.60 -1.66
CA SER A 76 -6.98 8.88 -0.70
C SER A 76 -5.59 8.59 -1.28
N ALA A 77 -5.48 8.38 -2.59
CA ALA A 77 -4.21 8.24 -3.28
C ALA A 77 -3.35 9.51 -3.17
N LEU A 78 -3.95 10.67 -3.45
CA LEU A 78 -3.27 11.96 -3.33
C LEU A 78 -2.94 12.32 -1.88
N ALA A 79 -3.84 12.02 -0.94
CA ALA A 79 -3.56 12.17 0.50
C ALA A 79 -2.36 11.33 0.95
N CYS A 80 -2.25 10.10 0.44
CA CYS A 80 -1.11 9.25 0.68
C CYS A 80 0.19 9.85 0.12
N LEU A 81 0.17 10.34 -1.12
CA LEU A 81 1.32 11.00 -1.74
C LEU A 81 1.79 12.22 -0.96
N GLU A 82 0.87 13.12 -0.57
CA GLU A 82 1.19 14.28 0.26
C GLU A 82 1.75 13.90 1.62
N SER A 83 1.20 12.85 2.23
CA SER A 83 1.71 12.34 3.51
C SER A 83 3.12 11.73 3.37
N ILE A 84 3.40 11.04 2.26
CA ILE A 84 4.74 10.51 1.95
C ILE A 84 5.71 11.67 1.70
N LYS A 85 5.32 12.68 0.92
CA LYS A 85 6.11 13.88 0.64
C LYS A 85 6.50 14.61 1.93
N THR A 86 5.53 14.92 2.77
CA THR A 86 5.76 15.59 4.06
C THR A 86 6.71 14.79 4.95
N GLU A 87 6.52 13.48 5.04
CA GLU A 87 7.38 12.60 5.83
C GLU A 87 8.80 12.53 5.26
N PHE A 88 8.95 12.50 3.93
CA PHE A 88 10.25 12.44 3.27
C PHE A 88 11.02 13.74 3.47
N LEU A 89 10.39 14.89 3.23
CA LEU A 89 11.03 16.20 3.40
C LEU A 89 11.44 16.45 4.86
N SER A 90 10.60 16.04 5.81
CA SER A 90 10.96 16.15 7.25
C SER A 90 12.08 15.19 7.67
N SER A 91 12.25 14.08 6.96
CA SER A 91 13.31 13.11 7.25
C SER A 91 14.68 13.54 6.69
N PHE A 92 14.69 14.33 5.62
CA PHE A 92 15.87 14.68 4.86
C PHE A 92 15.88 16.17 4.46
N PRO A 93 15.79 17.11 5.42
CA PRO A 93 15.57 18.54 5.13
C PRO A 93 16.67 19.19 4.30
N ASP A 94 17.93 18.77 4.48
CA ASP A 94 19.10 19.40 3.84
C ASP A 94 19.94 18.40 3.03
N LYS A 95 19.34 17.27 2.62
CA LYS A 95 20.09 16.22 1.93
C LYS A 95 20.30 16.53 0.46
N ASN A 96 21.55 16.45 0.01
CA ASN A 96 21.86 16.44 -1.41
C ASN A 96 21.56 15.05 -2.01
N PHE A 97 20.59 14.96 -2.89
CA PHE A 97 20.16 13.70 -3.51
C PHE A 97 20.97 13.35 -4.76
N ASP A 98 21.76 14.27 -5.31
CA ASP A 98 22.61 13.97 -6.49
C ASP A 98 23.62 12.87 -6.20
N GLU A 99 24.15 12.86 -4.97
CA GLU A 99 25.18 11.92 -4.50
C GLU A 99 24.60 10.61 -3.95
N VAL A 100 23.28 10.52 -3.82
CA VAL A 100 22.63 9.31 -3.32
C VAL A 100 22.56 8.25 -4.42
N GLU A 101 23.02 7.04 -4.13
CA GLU A 101 22.91 5.90 -5.03
C GLU A 101 21.46 5.41 -5.15
N GLU A 102 21.18 4.60 -6.19
CA GLU A 102 19.88 3.92 -6.30
C GLU A 102 19.59 3.11 -5.04
N PHE A 103 18.36 3.28 -4.51
CA PHE A 103 17.90 2.68 -3.25
C PHE A 103 18.75 3.04 -2.01
N GLY A 104 19.60 4.08 -2.10
CA GLY A 104 20.47 4.50 -1.00
C GLY A 104 19.73 4.94 0.26
N LEU A 105 18.44 5.30 0.16
CA LEU A 105 17.58 5.67 1.30
C LEU A 105 16.61 4.55 1.72
N GLU A 106 16.68 3.38 1.09
CA GLU A 106 15.72 2.31 1.39
C GLU A 106 15.78 1.88 2.86
N LYS A 107 16.98 1.76 3.43
CA LYS A 107 17.16 1.36 4.83
C LYS A 107 16.53 2.37 5.81
N GLU A 108 16.64 3.66 5.52
CA GLU A 108 16.17 4.72 6.40
C GLU A 108 14.69 5.05 6.20
N PHE A 109 14.23 5.09 4.96
CA PHE A 109 12.90 5.56 4.63
C PHE A 109 11.87 4.46 4.39
N LYS A 110 12.25 3.26 4.02
CA LYS A 110 11.31 2.13 3.80
C LYS A 110 10.38 1.84 4.98
N PRO A 111 10.83 1.91 6.27
CA PRO A 111 9.91 1.73 7.39
C PRO A 111 8.81 2.78 7.45
N LYS A 112 9.14 4.05 7.16
CA LYS A 112 8.20 5.17 7.11
C LYS A 112 7.24 5.04 5.93
N LEU A 113 7.77 4.70 4.76
CA LEU A 113 6.99 4.45 3.55
C LEU A 113 6.01 3.28 3.75
N LYS A 114 6.44 2.21 4.41
CA LYS A 114 5.60 1.09 4.82
C LYS A 114 4.45 1.53 5.72
N MET A 115 4.73 2.33 6.75
CA MET A 115 3.71 2.83 7.68
C MET A 115 2.63 3.64 6.95
N LYS A 116 3.01 4.54 6.02
CA LYS A 116 2.05 5.30 5.21
C LYS A 116 1.25 4.39 4.29
N TYR A 117 1.91 3.47 3.60
CA TYR A 117 1.28 2.47 2.74
C TYR A 117 0.22 1.63 3.49
N GLU A 118 0.55 1.12 4.69
CA GLU A 118 -0.37 0.32 5.50
C GLU A 118 -1.53 1.17 6.01
N TYR A 119 -1.26 2.38 6.52
CA TYR A 119 -2.28 3.30 7.02
C TYR A 119 -3.34 3.61 5.96
N TYR A 120 -2.93 3.99 4.75
CA TYR A 120 -3.86 4.34 3.67
C TYR A 120 -4.53 3.12 3.02
N ASN A 121 -3.99 1.92 3.17
CA ASN A 121 -4.66 0.68 2.80
C ASN A 121 -5.73 0.24 3.81
N GLU A 122 -5.57 0.59 5.07
CA GLU A 122 -6.56 0.35 6.12
C GLU A 122 -7.65 1.44 6.14
N ASN A 123 -7.27 2.70 5.92
CA ASN A 123 -8.13 3.88 5.99
C ASN A 123 -8.34 4.47 4.58
N LYS A 124 -9.21 3.86 3.79
CA LYS A 124 -9.36 4.14 2.35
C LYS A 124 -10.09 5.44 1.99
N GLU A 125 -10.70 6.11 2.96
CA GLU A 125 -11.53 7.30 2.75
C GLU A 125 -10.98 8.54 3.46
N VAL A 126 -9.67 8.60 3.68
CA VAL A 126 -9.04 9.75 4.33
C VAL A 126 -8.83 10.87 3.30
N ILE A 127 -9.68 11.87 3.35
CA ILE A 127 -9.53 13.11 2.57
C ILE A 127 -9.45 14.26 3.58
N ASN A 128 -8.37 15.03 3.54
CA ASN A 128 -8.24 16.27 4.30
C ASN A 128 -8.42 17.50 3.39
N GLU A 129 -8.56 18.66 3.99
CA GLU A 129 -8.86 19.90 3.26
C GLU A 129 -7.75 20.33 2.27
N SER A 130 -6.47 20.10 2.62
CA SER A 130 -5.33 20.34 1.73
C SER A 130 -5.32 19.39 0.54
N THR A 131 -5.69 18.13 0.77
CA THR A 131 -5.82 17.10 -0.27
C THR A 131 -6.98 17.42 -1.23
N GLN A 132 -8.08 18.00 -0.73
CA GLN A 132 -9.20 18.40 -1.58
C GLN A 132 -8.79 19.49 -2.58
N LYS A 133 -8.01 20.48 -2.13
CA LYS A 133 -7.47 21.52 -3.03
C LYS A 133 -6.56 20.94 -4.09
N LEU A 134 -5.68 20.01 -3.71
CA LEU A 134 -4.79 19.33 -4.64
C LEU A 134 -5.56 18.47 -5.66
N ILE A 135 -6.61 17.77 -5.22
CA ILE A 135 -7.53 17.04 -6.10
C ILE A 135 -8.12 17.98 -7.13
N ASP A 136 -8.67 19.12 -6.66
CA ASP A 136 -9.30 20.10 -7.53
C ASP A 136 -8.30 20.70 -8.53
N GLU A 137 -7.05 20.92 -8.12
CA GLU A 137 -5.99 21.44 -8.98
C GLU A 137 -5.56 20.42 -10.02
N ILE A 138 -5.26 19.20 -9.62
CA ILE A 138 -4.81 18.10 -10.51
C ILE A 138 -5.91 17.74 -11.52
N PHE A 139 -7.18 17.69 -11.08
CA PHE A 139 -8.29 17.30 -11.95
C PHE A 139 -8.90 18.46 -12.73
N LYS A 140 -8.72 19.72 -12.32
CA LYS A 140 -9.07 20.88 -13.13
C LYS A 140 -8.09 21.14 -14.27
N MET A 141 -6.82 20.82 -14.07
CA MET A 141 -5.80 21.04 -15.10
C MET A 141 -5.81 19.98 -16.19
N LYS A 142 -6.45 18.81 -15.97
CA LYS A 142 -6.44 17.72 -16.99
C LYS A 142 -7.71 16.89 -16.97
N ASP A 143 -8.58 17.19 -17.92
CA ASP A 143 -9.46 16.18 -18.55
C ASP A 143 -8.61 15.09 -19.25
N ASP A 144 -7.32 15.33 -19.37
CA ASP A 144 -6.29 14.47 -19.96
C ASP A 144 -5.54 13.66 -18.88
N MET A 145 -6.21 12.64 -18.36
CA MET A 145 -5.48 11.52 -17.75
C MET A 145 -4.70 10.86 -18.88
N LEU A 146 -3.39 11.05 -18.87
CA LEU A 146 -2.50 10.45 -19.87
C LEU A 146 -2.73 8.93 -19.88
N ASN A 147 -3.20 8.41 -21.00
CA ASN A 147 -3.22 6.98 -21.23
C ASN A 147 -1.77 6.50 -21.35
N ALA A 148 -1.43 5.41 -20.70
CA ALA A 148 -0.08 4.84 -20.74
C ALA A 148 0.44 4.64 -22.19
N SER A 149 -0.48 4.38 -23.14
CA SER A 149 -0.17 4.25 -24.57
C SER A 149 0.29 5.54 -25.23
N GLU A 150 -0.15 6.72 -24.77
CA GLU A 150 0.25 8.01 -25.34
C GLU A 150 1.65 8.42 -24.88
N LEU A 151 1.96 8.20 -23.58
CA LEU A 151 3.29 8.46 -23.02
C LEU A 151 4.38 7.56 -23.63
N LEU A 152 4.01 6.35 -24.05
CA LEU A 152 4.95 5.36 -24.59
C LEU A 152 5.21 5.55 -26.08
N ASN A 153 4.27 6.10 -26.84
CA ASN A 153 4.44 6.35 -28.28
C ASN A 153 5.41 7.49 -28.57
N ASP A 154 5.59 8.43 -27.67
CA ASP A 154 6.45 9.61 -27.89
C ASP A 154 7.96 9.31 -27.65
N ARG A 155 8.33 8.19 -27.04
CA ARG A 155 9.73 7.84 -26.70
C ARG A 155 10.22 6.44 -27.10
N GLY A 156 9.57 5.79 -28.06
CA GLY A 156 10.16 4.66 -28.81
C GLY A 156 10.06 3.28 -28.17
N ASP A 157 9.62 2.40 -28.99
CA ASP A 157 9.56 0.91 -29.12
C ASP A 157 10.12 -0.06 -28.07
N LYS A 158 10.80 0.36 -27.02
CA LYS A 158 11.40 -0.55 -26.05
C LYS A 158 10.49 -0.98 -24.89
N MET A 159 9.36 -0.32 -24.70
CA MET A 159 8.52 -0.50 -23.52
C MET A 159 7.28 -1.39 -23.71
N ASN A 160 6.88 -1.63 -24.97
CA ASN A 160 5.69 -2.46 -25.26
C ASN A 160 5.79 -3.92 -24.77
N ASN A 161 7.02 -4.42 -24.54
CA ASN A 161 7.23 -5.79 -24.02
C ASN A 161 7.12 -5.90 -22.48
N VAL A 162 7.11 -4.78 -21.78
CA VAL A 162 7.09 -4.76 -20.31
C VAL A 162 5.65 -4.76 -19.78
N ASN A 163 4.73 -4.05 -20.44
CA ASN A 163 3.32 -3.95 -20.03
C ASN A 163 2.61 -5.31 -20.07
N ASN A 164 2.77 -6.07 -21.17
CA ASN A 164 2.10 -7.39 -21.32
C ASN A 164 2.59 -8.48 -20.37
N LYS A 165 3.76 -8.31 -19.73
CA LYS A 165 4.28 -9.22 -18.69
C LYS A 165 3.95 -8.78 -17.28
N ALA A 166 3.63 -7.48 -17.06
CA ALA A 166 3.32 -6.93 -15.75
C ALA A 166 1.99 -7.47 -15.21
N ASP A 167 0.95 -7.50 -16.06
CA ASP A 167 -0.40 -7.85 -15.66
C ASP A 167 -0.54 -9.29 -15.16
N ASN A 168 0.08 -10.25 -15.84
CA ASN A 168 0.01 -11.66 -15.44
C ASN A 168 0.72 -11.96 -14.12
N LEU A 169 1.74 -11.19 -13.73
CA LEU A 169 2.52 -11.44 -12.51
C LEU A 169 1.96 -10.71 -11.29
N VAL A 170 1.38 -9.52 -11.47
CA VAL A 170 0.67 -8.82 -10.39
C VAL A 170 -0.58 -9.60 -9.99
N GLU A 171 -1.38 -10.03 -10.94
CA GLU A 171 -2.59 -10.83 -10.67
C GLU A 171 -2.27 -12.12 -9.93
N ASN A 172 -1.24 -12.85 -10.34
CA ASN A 172 -0.81 -14.07 -9.66
C ASN A 172 -0.29 -13.80 -8.24
N SER A 173 0.58 -12.80 -8.07
CA SER A 173 1.11 -12.44 -6.74
C SER A 173 0.01 -12.00 -5.78
N TYR A 174 -0.99 -11.30 -6.29
CA TYR A 174 -2.15 -10.84 -5.55
C TYR A 174 -3.05 -12.00 -5.10
N LYS A 175 -3.33 -12.96 -5.99
CA LYS A 175 -4.10 -14.17 -5.67
C LYS A 175 -3.40 -15.01 -4.59
N TYR A 176 -2.09 -15.18 -4.67
CA TYR A 176 -1.32 -15.91 -3.65
C TYR A 176 -1.34 -15.22 -2.29
N LYS A 177 -1.20 -13.89 -2.23
CA LYS A 177 -1.24 -13.17 -0.96
C LYS A 177 -2.63 -13.18 -0.33
N LYS A 178 -3.69 -13.03 -1.14
CA LYS A 178 -5.07 -13.12 -0.66
C LYS A 178 -5.38 -14.49 -0.06
N ALA A 179 -4.87 -15.56 -0.68
CA ALA A 179 -4.95 -16.91 -0.13
C ALA A 179 -4.20 -17.02 1.20
N ALA A 180 -2.97 -16.51 1.28
CA ALA A 180 -2.14 -16.53 2.48
C ALA A 180 -2.72 -15.67 3.62
N THR A 181 -3.30 -14.51 3.31
CA THR A 181 -3.92 -13.62 4.31
C THR A 181 -5.22 -14.22 4.85
N LYS A 182 -6.00 -14.89 3.98
CA LYS A 182 -7.23 -15.60 4.38
C LYS A 182 -6.90 -16.77 5.33
N VAL A 183 -5.84 -17.52 5.03
CA VAL A 183 -5.35 -18.59 5.89
C VAL A 183 -4.87 -18.04 7.23
N LYS A 184 -4.11 -16.93 7.24
CA LYS A 184 -3.59 -16.31 8.47
C LYS A 184 -4.69 -15.78 9.37
N LYS A 185 -5.76 -15.19 8.80
CA LYS A 185 -6.93 -14.71 9.56
C LYS A 185 -7.76 -15.87 10.12
N THR A 186 -7.92 -16.96 9.36
CA THR A 186 -8.65 -18.16 9.80
C THR A 186 -7.90 -18.88 10.91
N THR A 187 -6.56 -18.93 10.84
CA THR A 187 -5.73 -19.57 11.87
C THR A 187 -5.71 -18.77 13.17
N LYS A 188 -5.73 -17.43 13.11
CA LYS A 188 -5.80 -16.57 14.29
C LYS A 188 -7.15 -16.75 15.02
N ASN A 189 -8.26 -16.80 14.29
CA ASN A 189 -9.58 -17.02 14.87
C ASN A 189 -9.70 -18.45 15.46
N ARG A 190 -9.17 -19.48 14.81
CA ARG A 190 -9.15 -20.82 15.36
C ARG A 190 -8.41 -20.90 16.71
N LYS A 191 -7.26 -20.24 16.85
CA LYS A 191 -6.53 -20.20 18.13
C LYS A 191 -7.34 -19.55 19.24
N ILE A 192 -8.12 -18.53 18.95
CA ILE A 192 -9.01 -17.86 19.91
C ILE A 192 -10.13 -18.81 20.34
N TYR A 193 -10.77 -19.53 19.41
CA TYR A 193 -11.81 -20.51 19.75
C TYR A 193 -11.27 -21.69 20.59
N TYR A 194 -10.07 -22.17 20.30
CA TYR A 194 -9.42 -23.20 21.14
C TYR A 194 -9.12 -22.67 22.54
N GLY A 195 -8.67 -21.42 22.69
CA GLY A 195 -8.43 -20.81 24.00
C GLY A 195 -9.72 -20.68 24.84
N ILE A 196 -10.82 -20.28 24.22
CA ILE A 196 -12.14 -20.20 24.87
C ILE A 196 -12.65 -21.58 25.26
N GLY A 197 -12.51 -22.57 24.38
CA GLY A 197 -12.92 -23.95 24.63
C GLY A 197 -12.19 -24.59 25.83
N ILE A 198 -10.89 -24.37 25.94
CA ILE A 198 -10.09 -24.84 27.08
C ILE A 198 -10.53 -24.15 28.39
N GLY A 199 -10.78 -22.83 28.35
CA GLY A 199 -11.27 -22.08 29.52
C GLY A 199 -12.60 -22.60 30.05
N VAL A 200 -13.56 -22.90 29.17
CA VAL A 200 -14.85 -23.47 29.55
C VAL A 200 -14.68 -24.88 30.14
N ALA A 201 -13.83 -25.70 29.53
CA ALA A 201 -13.57 -27.05 30.05
C ALA A 201 -13.00 -27.02 31.49
N VAL A 202 -12.07 -26.11 31.79
CA VAL A 202 -11.49 -25.94 33.11
C VAL A 202 -12.57 -25.53 34.11
N LEU A 203 -13.46 -24.60 33.78
CA LEU A 203 -14.57 -24.17 34.64
C LEU A 203 -15.54 -25.31 34.97
N VAL A 204 -15.84 -26.17 33.96
CA VAL A 204 -16.69 -27.35 34.17
C VAL A 204 -16.04 -28.34 35.15
N VAL A 205 -14.72 -28.58 35.00
CA VAL A 205 -13.98 -29.47 35.91
C VAL A 205 -14.00 -28.92 37.36
N ILE A 206 -13.75 -27.62 37.53
CA ILE A 206 -13.81 -26.97 38.86
C ILE A 206 -15.22 -27.10 39.46
N TYR A 207 -16.26 -26.88 38.64
CA TYR A 207 -17.65 -27.04 39.09
C TYR A 207 -17.94 -28.47 39.57
N ILE A 208 -17.51 -29.51 38.84
CA ILE A 208 -17.68 -30.90 39.25
C ILE A 208 -16.96 -31.20 40.57
N ILE A 209 -15.75 -30.68 40.77
CA ILE A 209 -15.00 -30.86 42.01
C ILE A 209 -15.75 -30.23 43.18
N ILE A 210 -16.31 -29.02 43.03
CA ILE A 210 -17.09 -28.35 44.07
C ILE A 210 -18.34 -29.15 44.39
N VAL A 211 -19.06 -29.64 43.41
CA VAL A 211 -20.25 -30.47 43.59
C VAL A 211 -19.93 -31.77 44.34
N MET A 212 -18.81 -32.43 44.00
CA MET A 212 -18.35 -33.62 44.68
C MET A 212 -17.91 -33.37 46.13
N ALA A 213 -17.29 -32.21 46.37
CA ALA A 213 -16.83 -31.85 47.71
C ALA A 213 -18.00 -31.43 48.68
N CYS A 214 -19.04 -30.79 48.10
CA CYS A 214 -20.20 -30.31 48.90
C CYS A 214 -21.40 -31.27 48.93
N GLY A 215 -21.34 -32.42 48.28
CA GLY A 215 -22.30 -33.56 48.44
C GLY A 215 -23.74 -33.30 47.99
N SER A 216 -24.05 -32.18 47.34
CA SER A 216 -25.39 -31.93 46.79
C SER A 216 -25.39 -30.97 45.59
N PHE A 217 -26.33 -31.20 44.69
CA PHE A 217 -26.55 -30.42 43.46
C PHE A 217 -27.06 -28.98 43.72
N THR A 218 -27.35 -28.63 44.93
CA THR A 218 -27.82 -27.30 45.38
C THR A 218 -26.80 -26.69 46.32
N PHE A 219 -26.37 -25.48 46.06
CA PHE A 219 -25.53 -24.64 46.93
C PHE A 219 -26.22 -24.42 48.30
N GLN A 220 -26.08 -25.38 49.19
CA GLN A 220 -26.35 -25.19 50.62
C GLN A 220 -25.10 -25.66 51.35
N CYS A 221 -24.11 -24.78 51.43
CA CYS A 221 -23.09 -24.86 52.49
C CYS A 221 -23.57 -23.97 53.60
N ASP A 222 -23.92 -24.59 54.73
CA ASP A 222 -23.99 -23.94 56.05
C ASP A 222 -22.58 -23.54 56.50
#